data_f3837255d08565e3054b9b9f57658874
#
_entry.id   f3837255d08565e3054b9b9f57658874
#
_cell.length_a   1.000
_cell.length_b   1.000
_cell.length_c   1.000
_cell.angle_alpha   90.00
_cell.angle_beta   90.00
_cell.angle_gamma   90.00
#
_symmetry.space_group_name_H-M   'P 1'
#
loop_
_entity.id
_entity.type
_entity.pdbx_description
1 polymer ?
#
loop_
_entity_poly.entity_id
_entity_poly.type
_entity_poly.pdbx_seq_one_letter_code
_entity_poly.pdbx_strand_id
1 'polypeptide(L)'
;SALEIQDEIARMAERSVKLNHLENKIEIVHGDIKEASRIFGAASFDVVTTNPPYMNDSHGLKNPTEVKAISRHEVLCTLEDVVREGAKVLKPGGRMYMVHRPHRLIEIFGTMKQYKLEPKRMKFVHPFADKEANMVLIEAVRGGGALMTVEKPIIVYKEPGVYTDEIYDIYGY
;
A
#
# COMPACT_ATOMS: atom_id res chain seq x y z
N SER A 1 5.65 11.54 -7.01
CA SER A 1 5.75 12.13 -5.65
C SER A 1 5.56 11.05 -4.60
N ALA A 2 6.27 11.13 -3.47
CA ALA A 2 6.06 10.28 -2.28
C ALA A 2 5.72 11.19 -1.09
N LEU A 3 4.70 10.80 -0.32
CA LEU A 3 4.22 11.54 0.84
C LEU A 3 4.65 10.82 2.12
N GLU A 4 5.34 11.50 3.02
CA GLU A 4 5.83 10.97 4.29
C GLU A 4 5.52 11.93 5.43
N ILE A 5 4.91 11.41 6.51
CA ILE A 5 4.50 12.23 7.66
C ILE A 5 5.64 12.48 8.65
N GLN A 6 6.64 11.60 8.69
CA GLN A 6 7.77 11.72 9.60
C GLN A 6 8.88 12.57 8.98
N ASP A 7 9.15 13.74 9.56
CA ASP A 7 10.14 14.69 9.05
C ASP A 7 11.54 14.07 8.86
N GLU A 8 12.00 13.28 9.83
CA GLU A 8 13.32 12.61 9.72
C GLU A 8 13.38 11.60 8.57
N ILE A 9 12.29 10.84 8.36
CA ILE A 9 12.20 9.86 7.26
C ILE A 9 12.10 10.57 5.92
N ALA A 10 11.30 11.64 5.82
CA ALA A 10 11.22 12.46 4.62
C ALA A 10 12.61 13.01 4.22
N ARG A 11 13.34 13.60 5.17
CA ARG A 11 14.72 14.09 4.93
C ARG A 11 15.70 12.99 4.55
N MET A 12 15.55 11.77 5.12
CA MET A 12 16.38 10.63 4.73
C MET A 12 16.07 10.20 3.29
N ALA A 13 14.79 10.14 2.92
CA ALA A 13 14.36 9.84 1.56
C ALA A 13 14.85 10.90 0.55
N GLU A 14 14.78 12.19 0.88
CA GLU A 14 15.34 13.26 0.04
C GLU A 14 16.84 13.10 -0.20
N ARG A 15 17.61 12.75 0.87
CA ARG A 15 19.04 12.48 0.71
C ARG A 15 19.30 11.28 -0.21
N SER A 16 18.48 10.22 -0.08
CA SER A 16 18.60 9.04 -0.95
C SER A 16 18.30 9.38 -2.40
N VAL A 17 17.28 10.20 -2.66
CA VAL A 17 16.95 10.69 -4.00
C VAL A 17 18.13 11.45 -4.61
N LYS A 18 18.76 12.36 -3.85
CA LYS A 18 19.93 13.14 -4.29
C LYS A 18 21.14 12.25 -4.56
N LEU A 19 21.44 11.33 -3.63
CA LEU A 19 22.57 10.40 -3.78
C LEU A 19 22.48 9.52 -5.02
N ASN A 20 21.26 9.22 -5.47
CA ASN A 20 21.00 8.40 -6.65
C ASN A 20 20.71 9.23 -7.92
N HIS A 21 20.83 10.54 -7.87
CA HIS A 21 20.54 11.46 -8.99
C HIS A 21 19.13 11.29 -9.58
N LEU A 22 18.13 11.15 -8.68
CA LEU A 22 16.73 10.91 -9.05
C LEU A 22 15.83 12.12 -8.83
N GLU A 23 16.37 13.33 -8.60
CA GLU A 23 15.61 14.55 -8.28
C GLU A 23 14.62 14.94 -9.38
N ASN A 24 14.94 14.59 -10.62
CA ASN A 24 14.04 14.84 -11.77
C ASN A 24 12.91 13.80 -11.91
N LYS A 25 12.92 12.73 -11.10
CA LYS A 25 11.97 11.62 -11.19
C LYS A 25 11.15 11.44 -9.91
N ILE A 26 11.74 11.76 -8.76
CA ILE A 26 11.16 11.48 -7.44
C ILE A 26 11.14 12.78 -6.65
N GLU A 27 9.96 13.17 -6.22
CA GLU A 27 9.70 14.27 -5.29
C GLU A 27 9.28 13.68 -3.95
N ILE A 28 9.93 14.09 -2.87
CA ILE A 28 9.52 13.74 -1.50
C ILE A 28 8.77 14.93 -0.92
N VAL A 29 7.58 14.67 -0.39
CA VAL A 29 6.74 15.69 0.23
C VAL A 29 6.51 15.31 1.69
N HIS A 30 6.90 16.18 2.62
CA HIS A 30 6.57 16.01 4.03
C HIS A 30 5.12 16.43 4.26
N GLY A 31 4.27 15.52 4.75
CA GLY A 31 2.85 15.81 4.99
C GLY A 31 2.03 14.61 5.45
N ASP A 32 0.82 14.90 5.92
CA ASP A 32 -0.15 13.87 6.35
C ASP A 32 -0.98 13.39 5.16
N ILE A 33 -1.18 12.08 5.04
CA ILE A 33 -2.03 11.47 4.01
C ILE A 33 -3.46 12.03 4.04
N LYS A 34 -3.97 12.41 5.22
CA LYS A 34 -5.30 13.03 5.37
C LYS A 34 -5.45 14.36 4.64
N GLU A 35 -4.35 14.98 4.28
CA GLU A 35 -4.27 16.24 3.55
C GLU A 35 -3.81 16.05 2.09
N ALA A 36 -3.68 14.80 1.61
CA ALA A 36 -3.10 14.52 0.30
C ALA A 36 -3.83 15.26 -0.84
N SER A 37 -5.16 15.29 -0.82
CA SER A 37 -5.94 16.01 -1.84
C SER A 37 -5.77 17.54 -1.76
N ARG A 38 -5.44 18.10 -0.59
CA ARG A 38 -5.10 19.51 -0.43
C ARG A 38 -3.67 19.80 -0.92
N ILE A 39 -2.74 18.90 -0.63
CA ILE A 39 -1.33 19.06 -1.00
C ILE A 39 -1.14 18.91 -2.51
N PHE A 40 -1.69 17.87 -3.12
CA PHE A 40 -1.46 17.53 -4.52
C PHE A 40 -2.56 17.99 -5.48
N GLY A 41 -3.71 18.41 -4.96
CA GLY A 41 -4.90 18.68 -5.76
C GLY A 41 -5.71 17.40 -6.08
N ALA A 42 -6.99 17.57 -6.38
CA ALA A 42 -7.84 16.46 -6.80
C ALA A 42 -7.51 16.03 -8.23
N ALA A 43 -7.64 14.73 -8.52
CA ALA A 43 -7.44 14.15 -9.86
C ALA A 43 -6.08 14.52 -10.50
N SER A 44 -5.00 14.51 -9.70
CA SER A 44 -3.63 14.84 -10.12
C SER A 44 -2.81 13.65 -10.56
N PHE A 45 -3.15 12.43 -10.10
CA PHE A 45 -2.35 11.23 -10.36
C PHE A 45 -3.08 10.19 -11.23
N ASP A 46 -2.33 9.51 -12.06
CA ASP A 46 -2.80 8.34 -12.82
C ASP A 46 -2.69 7.07 -11.99
N VAL A 47 -1.71 7.01 -11.08
CA VAL A 47 -1.41 5.87 -10.22
C VAL A 47 -1.11 6.33 -8.80
N VAL A 48 -1.67 5.61 -7.84
CA VAL A 48 -1.33 5.69 -6.41
C VAL A 48 -0.91 4.32 -5.93
N THR A 49 0.22 4.23 -5.24
CA THR A 49 0.66 3.00 -4.56
C THR A 49 0.68 3.21 -3.06
N THR A 50 0.29 2.20 -2.30
CA THR A 50 0.26 2.29 -0.84
C THR A 50 0.53 0.95 -0.16
N ASN A 51 1.25 1.02 0.94
CA ASN A 51 1.43 -0.06 1.90
C ASN A 51 1.06 0.46 3.29
N PRO A 52 -0.25 0.61 3.59
CA PRO A 52 -0.69 1.24 4.83
C PRO A 52 -0.42 0.36 6.04
N PRO A 53 -0.49 0.90 7.27
CA PRO A 53 -0.42 0.10 8.49
C PRO A 53 -1.46 -1.03 8.49
N TYR A 54 -1.06 -2.23 8.94
CA TYR A 54 -1.90 -3.44 8.82
C TYR A 54 -2.81 -3.71 10.01
N MET A 55 -2.60 -3.06 11.14
CA MET A 55 -3.22 -3.44 12.42
C MET A 55 -4.35 -2.51 12.84
N ASN A 56 -5.42 -3.11 13.32
CA ASN A 56 -6.45 -2.43 14.11
C ASN A 56 -6.21 -2.71 15.60
N ASP A 57 -6.53 -1.76 16.45
CA ASP A 57 -6.18 -1.63 17.86
C ASP A 57 -6.60 -2.75 18.82
N SER A 58 -7.05 -3.92 18.42
CA SER A 58 -7.72 -4.77 19.41
C SER A 58 -7.24 -6.18 19.61
N HIS A 59 -6.33 -6.73 18.81
CA HIS A 59 -5.99 -8.16 18.95
C HIS A 59 -4.50 -8.49 18.83
N GLY A 60 -3.85 -8.69 19.97
CA GLY A 60 -2.87 -9.75 20.09
C GLY A 60 -1.39 -9.40 20.17
N LEU A 61 -0.97 -8.17 20.47
CA LEU A 61 0.44 -7.90 20.72
C LEU A 61 0.79 -8.06 22.20
N LYS A 62 1.69 -9.03 22.48
CA LYS A 62 2.15 -9.34 23.84
C LYS A 62 3.29 -8.43 24.33
N ASN A 63 3.81 -7.53 23.49
CA ASN A 63 4.96 -6.71 23.84
C ASN A 63 4.58 -5.21 23.88
N PRO A 64 4.65 -4.55 25.07
CA PRO A 64 4.28 -3.16 25.23
C PRO A 64 5.07 -2.16 24.40
N THR A 65 6.31 -2.51 23.99
CA THR A 65 7.17 -1.64 23.19
C THR A 65 6.79 -1.64 21.72
N GLU A 66 6.40 -2.80 21.18
CA GLU A 66 5.88 -2.94 19.83
C GLU A 66 4.49 -2.32 19.69
N VAL A 67 3.62 -2.50 20.69
CA VAL A 67 2.31 -1.84 20.78
C VAL A 67 2.44 -0.33 20.67
N LYS A 68 3.38 0.29 21.38
CA LYS A 68 3.59 1.75 21.35
C LYS A 68 4.11 2.26 20.00
N ALA A 69 4.93 1.50 19.30
CA ALA A 69 5.42 1.88 17.98
C ALA A 69 4.32 1.76 16.92
N ILE A 70 3.57 0.66 16.94
CA ILE A 70 2.48 0.37 15.99
C ILE A 70 1.28 1.29 16.23
N SER A 71 0.87 1.48 17.50
CA SER A 71 -0.22 2.39 17.85
C SER A 71 0.04 3.84 17.42
N ARG A 72 1.28 4.30 17.37
CA ARG A 72 1.60 5.63 16.84
C ARG A 72 1.32 5.76 15.35
N HIS A 73 1.51 4.71 14.57
CA HIS A 73 1.27 4.75 13.12
C HIS A 73 -0.22 4.66 12.78
N GLU A 74 -1.01 3.84 13.49
CA GLU A 74 -2.47 3.75 13.28
C GLU A 74 -3.25 4.94 13.87
N VAL A 75 -2.77 5.55 14.94
CA VAL A 75 -3.33 6.82 15.46
C VAL A 75 -3.19 7.96 14.43
N LEU A 76 -2.19 7.87 13.54
CA LEU A 76 -1.95 8.91 12.53
C LEU A 76 -2.79 8.71 11.25
N CYS A 77 -3.13 7.47 10.86
CA CYS A 77 -3.77 7.18 9.59
C CYS A 77 -4.56 5.87 9.63
N THR A 78 -5.83 5.89 9.23
CA THR A 78 -6.68 4.70 9.08
C THR A 78 -6.67 4.20 7.64
N LEU A 79 -7.12 2.95 7.42
CA LEU A 79 -7.36 2.41 6.07
C LEU A 79 -8.31 3.33 5.28
N GLU A 80 -9.36 3.83 5.95
CA GLU A 80 -10.33 4.74 5.34
C GLU A 80 -9.67 6.04 4.86
N ASP A 81 -8.78 6.65 5.66
CA ASP A 81 -8.06 7.86 5.27
C ASP A 81 -7.25 7.64 4.00
N VAL A 82 -6.51 6.53 3.92
CA VAL A 82 -5.70 6.18 2.75
C VAL A 82 -6.55 5.98 1.49
N VAL A 83 -7.64 5.22 1.61
CA VAL A 83 -8.52 4.92 0.48
C VAL A 83 -9.26 6.18 0.03
N ARG A 84 -9.78 6.98 0.97
CA ARG A 84 -10.50 8.23 0.69
C ARG A 84 -9.61 9.24 -0.03
N GLU A 85 -8.45 9.52 0.52
CA GLU A 85 -7.54 10.52 -0.05
C GLU A 85 -6.91 10.02 -1.36
N GLY A 86 -6.52 8.74 -1.42
CA GLY A 86 -6.06 8.13 -2.66
C GLY A 86 -7.10 8.19 -3.78
N ALA A 87 -8.38 7.96 -3.46
CA ALA A 87 -9.46 8.11 -4.43
C ALA A 87 -9.63 9.55 -4.93
N LYS A 88 -9.45 10.56 -4.04
CA LYS A 88 -9.57 11.97 -4.41
C LYS A 88 -8.45 12.43 -5.35
N VAL A 89 -7.20 12.02 -5.07
CA VAL A 89 -6.04 12.45 -5.87
C VAL A 89 -5.92 11.69 -7.19
N LEU A 90 -6.51 10.50 -7.33
CA LEU A 90 -6.54 9.77 -8.59
C LEU A 90 -7.43 10.47 -9.61
N LYS A 91 -7.03 10.47 -10.88
CA LYS A 91 -7.88 10.83 -12.02
C LYS A 91 -9.00 9.81 -12.21
N PRO A 92 -10.13 10.14 -12.86
CA PRO A 92 -11.09 9.13 -13.34
C PRO A 92 -10.37 8.06 -14.19
N GLY A 93 -10.60 6.78 -13.90
CA GLY A 93 -9.87 5.67 -14.54
C GLY A 93 -8.47 5.42 -13.99
N GLY A 94 -7.97 6.27 -13.10
CA GLY A 94 -6.69 6.07 -12.41
C GLY A 94 -6.72 4.85 -11.48
N ARG A 95 -5.54 4.34 -11.13
CA ARG A 95 -5.37 3.06 -10.45
C ARG A 95 -4.73 3.23 -9.08
N MET A 96 -5.30 2.54 -8.09
CA MET A 96 -4.68 2.36 -6.78
C MET A 96 -4.13 0.94 -6.68
N TYR A 97 -2.87 0.83 -6.26
CA TYR A 97 -2.26 -0.45 -5.89
C TYR A 97 -2.01 -0.47 -4.39
N MET A 98 -2.49 -1.51 -3.74
CA MET A 98 -2.38 -1.66 -2.28
C MET A 98 -1.80 -3.01 -1.91
N VAL A 99 -0.85 -3.01 -0.98
CA VAL A 99 -0.39 -4.22 -0.27
C VAL A 99 -1.07 -4.25 1.09
N HIS A 100 -1.64 -5.38 1.48
CA HIS A 100 -2.31 -5.50 2.78
C HIS A 100 -2.35 -6.97 3.29
N ARG A 101 -2.98 -7.16 4.45
CA ARG A 101 -3.21 -8.50 5.04
C ARG A 101 -4.52 -9.10 4.54
N PRO A 102 -4.56 -10.42 4.19
CA PRO A 102 -5.77 -11.07 3.65
C PRO A 102 -6.99 -11.01 4.56
N HIS A 103 -6.82 -11.10 5.88
CA HIS A 103 -7.92 -11.08 6.83
C HIS A 103 -8.73 -9.78 6.84
N ARG A 104 -8.19 -8.69 6.27
CA ARG A 104 -8.88 -7.40 6.14
C ARG A 104 -9.58 -7.20 4.79
N LEU A 105 -9.63 -8.19 3.91
CA LEU A 105 -10.17 -8.03 2.55
C LEU A 105 -11.60 -7.50 2.53
N ILE A 106 -12.47 -7.97 3.43
CA ILE A 106 -13.88 -7.51 3.48
C ILE A 106 -13.94 -6.01 3.78
N GLU A 107 -13.17 -5.55 4.75
CA GLU A 107 -13.07 -4.13 5.12
C GLU A 107 -12.47 -3.31 3.96
N ILE A 108 -11.38 -3.78 3.37
CA ILE A 108 -10.69 -3.10 2.26
C ILE A 108 -11.66 -2.91 1.09
N PHE A 109 -12.34 -3.96 0.64
CA PHE A 109 -13.25 -3.86 -0.49
C PHE A 109 -14.48 -3.00 -0.19
N GLY A 110 -15.03 -3.10 1.05
CA GLY A 110 -16.11 -2.23 1.49
C GLY A 110 -15.71 -0.75 1.44
N THR A 111 -14.55 -0.42 2.00
CA THR A 111 -14.01 0.94 2.01
C THR A 111 -13.69 1.42 0.59
N MET A 112 -13.04 0.61 -0.24
CA MET A 112 -12.75 0.98 -1.64
C MET A 112 -14.03 1.32 -2.41
N LYS A 113 -15.07 0.50 -2.30
CA LYS A 113 -16.37 0.74 -2.98
C LYS A 113 -17.07 2.01 -2.49
N GLN A 114 -17.01 2.30 -1.20
CA GLN A 114 -17.54 3.53 -0.61
C GLN A 114 -16.95 4.78 -1.28
N TYR A 115 -15.65 4.76 -1.64
CA TYR A 115 -14.94 5.85 -2.28
C TYR A 115 -14.80 5.73 -3.80
N LYS A 116 -15.64 4.90 -4.44
CA LYS A 116 -15.67 4.69 -5.91
C LYS A 116 -14.35 4.16 -6.49
N LEU A 117 -13.61 3.43 -5.69
CA LEU A 117 -12.49 2.60 -6.14
C LEU A 117 -13.02 1.17 -6.32
N GLU A 118 -13.13 0.73 -7.57
CA GLU A 118 -13.60 -0.63 -7.87
C GLU A 118 -12.41 -1.58 -7.91
N PRO A 119 -12.35 -2.61 -7.02
CA PRO A 119 -11.32 -3.63 -7.09
C PRO A 119 -11.37 -4.39 -8.42
N LYS A 120 -10.26 -4.48 -9.13
CA LYS A 120 -10.18 -5.06 -10.48
C LYS A 120 -9.32 -6.30 -10.56
N ARG A 121 -8.25 -6.34 -9.78
CA ARG A 121 -7.35 -7.49 -9.72
C ARG A 121 -6.88 -7.70 -8.30
N MET A 122 -6.69 -8.94 -7.90
CA MET A 122 -6.00 -9.26 -6.66
C MET A 122 -5.11 -10.48 -6.84
N LYS A 123 -4.06 -10.55 -6.04
CA LYS A 123 -3.11 -11.64 -6.01
C LYS A 123 -2.69 -11.92 -4.57
N PHE A 124 -2.79 -13.16 -4.14
CA PHE A 124 -2.27 -13.57 -2.84
C PHE A 124 -0.77 -13.79 -2.88
N VAL A 125 -0.10 -13.53 -1.76
CA VAL A 125 1.33 -13.80 -1.58
C VAL A 125 1.49 -14.78 -0.43
N HIS A 126 2.09 -15.93 -0.71
CA HIS A 126 2.36 -16.99 0.24
C HIS A 126 3.85 -17.08 0.54
N PRO A 127 4.26 -17.24 1.80
CA PRO A 127 5.67 -17.45 2.11
C PRO A 127 6.20 -18.74 1.49
N PHE A 128 5.41 -19.83 1.55
CA PHE A 128 5.69 -21.13 0.93
C PHE A 128 4.39 -21.68 0.31
N ALA A 129 4.51 -22.60 -0.63
CA ALA A 129 3.37 -23.16 -1.36
C ALA A 129 2.35 -23.89 -0.47
N ASP A 130 2.80 -24.45 0.67
CA ASP A 130 1.98 -25.15 1.66
C ASP A 130 1.50 -24.26 2.82
N LYS A 131 1.80 -22.97 2.82
CA LYS A 131 1.42 -22.01 3.87
C LYS A 131 0.29 -21.09 3.39
N GLU A 132 -0.48 -20.60 4.34
CA GLU A 132 -1.51 -19.60 4.07
C GLU A 132 -0.89 -18.30 3.56
N ALA A 133 -1.66 -17.56 2.76
CA ALA A 133 -1.26 -16.25 2.30
C ALA A 133 -1.09 -15.29 3.48
N ASN A 134 0.02 -14.58 3.53
CA ASN A 134 0.30 -13.58 4.55
C ASN A 134 0.16 -12.14 4.04
N MET A 135 0.11 -11.95 2.71
CA MET A 135 -0.18 -10.66 2.09
C MET A 135 -1.13 -10.83 0.89
N VAL A 136 -1.76 -9.73 0.52
CA VAL A 136 -2.56 -9.60 -0.69
C VAL A 136 -2.17 -8.31 -1.41
N LEU A 137 -2.03 -8.41 -2.72
CA LEU A 137 -1.86 -7.28 -3.63
C LEU A 137 -3.19 -7.00 -4.30
N ILE A 138 -3.62 -5.74 -4.29
CA ILE A 138 -4.91 -5.32 -4.82
C ILE A 138 -4.70 -4.18 -5.80
N GLU A 139 -5.31 -4.28 -6.97
CA GLU A 139 -5.50 -3.18 -7.91
C GLU A 139 -6.96 -2.75 -7.88
N ALA A 140 -7.21 -1.47 -7.67
CA ALA A 140 -8.53 -0.86 -7.78
C ALA A 140 -8.50 0.33 -8.75
N VAL A 141 -9.62 0.56 -9.46
CA VAL A 141 -9.75 1.61 -10.48
C VAL A 141 -10.79 2.61 -10.05
N ARG A 142 -10.46 3.91 -10.08
CA ARG A 142 -11.40 4.99 -9.78
C ARG A 142 -12.51 5.07 -10.83
N GLY A 143 -13.76 4.85 -10.39
CA GLY A 143 -14.92 4.81 -11.27
C GLY A 143 -14.97 3.59 -12.20
N GLY A 144 -14.22 2.53 -11.90
CA GLY A 144 -14.24 1.29 -12.66
C GLY A 144 -15.60 0.58 -12.61
N GLY A 145 -15.89 -0.19 -13.64
CA GLY A 145 -17.04 -1.10 -13.66
C GLY A 145 -16.79 -2.35 -12.82
N ALA A 146 -17.85 -3.11 -12.48
CA ALA A 146 -17.76 -4.36 -11.74
C ALA A 146 -16.84 -5.39 -12.42
N LEU A 147 -16.68 -6.53 -11.78
CA LEU A 147 -15.82 -7.68 -12.10
C LEU A 147 -14.36 -7.49 -11.66
N MET A 148 -13.93 -8.48 -10.86
CA MET A 148 -12.57 -8.59 -10.35
C MET A 148 -11.94 -9.91 -10.80
N THR A 149 -10.66 -9.89 -11.15
CA THR A 149 -9.87 -11.08 -11.44
C THR A 149 -9.02 -11.46 -10.23
N VAL A 150 -9.07 -12.71 -9.81
CA VAL A 150 -8.13 -13.30 -8.86
C VAL A 150 -7.03 -13.99 -9.66
N GLU A 151 -5.82 -13.49 -9.53
CA GLU A 151 -4.66 -14.00 -10.26
C GLU A 151 -3.99 -15.18 -9.54
N LYS A 152 -3.11 -15.88 -10.24
CA LYS A 152 -2.26 -16.91 -9.62
C LYS A 152 -1.47 -16.30 -8.46
N PRO A 153 -1.36 -16.98 -7.32
CA PRO A 153 -0.62 -16.47 -6.18
C PRO A 153 0.89 -16.39 -6.47
N ILE A 154 1.57 -15.52 -5.76
CA ILE A 154 3.04 -15.48 -5.68
C ILE A 154 3.47 -16.38 -4.54
N ILE A 155 4.39 -17.29 -4.79
CA ILE A 155 5.09 -18.07 -3.77
C ILE A 155 6.47 -17.47 -3.58
N VAL A 156 6.77 -17.02 -2.35
CA VAL A 156 8.03 -16.28 -2.10
C VAL A 156 9.24 -17.19 -2.05
N TYR A 157 9.15 -18.30 -1.31
CA TYR A 157 10.27 -19.19 -1.10
C TYR A 157 9.99 -20.59 -1.65
N LYS A 158 11.00 -21.19 -2.30
CA LYS A 158 11.05 -22.63 -2.61
C LYS A 158 11.35 -23.43 -1.34
N GLU A 159 12.32 -22.98 -0.56
CA GLU A 159 12.76 -23.51 0.72
C GLU A 159 13.32 -22.37 1.60
N PRO A 160 13.57 -22.58 2.89
CA PRO A 160 14.06 -21.53 3.78
C PRO A 160 15.31 -20.83 3.25
N GLY A 161 15.18 -19.51 3.01
CA GLY A 161 16.26 -18.65 2.50
C GLY A 161 16.47 -18.69 0.99
N VAL A 162 15.69 -19.46 0.22
CA VAL A 162 15.80 -19.54 -1.25
C VAL A 162 14.51 -19.03 -1.89
N TYR A 163 14.59 -17.95 -2.63
CA TYR A 163 13.45 -17.39 -3.38
C TYR A 163 13.04 -18.27 -4.56
N THR A 164 11.79 -18.13 -4.99
CA THR A 164 11.32 -18.69 -6.27
C THR A 164 11.88 -17.90 -7.45
N ASP A 165 11.89 -18.52 -8.65
CA ASP A 165 12.33 -17.85 -9.87
C ASP A 165 11.46 -16.62 -10.17
N GLU A 166 10.14 -16.70 -9.89
CA GLU A 166 9.22 -15.56 -10.02
C GLU A 166 9.66 -14.35 -9.17
N ILE A 167 10.17 -14.59 -7.96
CA ILE A 167 10.68 -13.50 -7.12
C ILE A 167 11.96 -12.91 -7.69
N TYR A 168 12.88 -13.75 -8.15
CA TYR A 168 14.09 -13.26 -8.81
C TYR A 168 13.76 -12.43 -10.06
N ASP A 169 12.82 -12.88 -10.89
CA ASP A 169 12.36 -12.15 -12.07
C ASP A 169 11.72 -10.78 -11.71
N ILE A 170 10.88 -10.74 -10.64
CA ILE A 170 10.23 -9.50 -10.18
C ILE A 170 11.27 -8.46 -9.72
N TYR A 171 12.33 -8.90 -9.06
CA TYR A 171 13.37 -8.00 -8.53
C TYR A 171 14.54 -7.76 -9.48
N GLY A 172 14.62 -8.49 -10.62
CA GLY A 172 15.66 -8.33 -11.63
C GLY A 172 17.03 -8.87 -11.20
N TYR A 173 17.06 -9.95 -10.45
CA TYR A 173 18.30 -10.66 -10.05
C TYR A 173 18.64 -11.80 -11.01
#